data_230a4fac9cf3e6e86b2bc02c83ee1f18
#
_entry.id   230a4fac9cf3e6e86b2bc02c83ee1f18
#
_cell.length_a   1.000
_cell.length_b   1.000
_cell.length_c   1.000
_cell.angle_alpha   90.00
_cell.angle_beta   90.00
_cell.angle_gamma   90.00
#
_symmetry.space_group_name_H-M   'P 1'
#
loop_
_entity.id
_entity.type
_entity.pdbx_description
1 polymer ?
#
loop_
_entity_poly.entity_id
_entity_poly.type
_entity_poly.pdbx_seq_one_letter_code
_entity_poly.pdbx_strand_id
1 'polypeptide(L)'
;MGLKQFFLEKSRWLLHFAGASCNNCDIEILDVLTPRYDVERFGIQLVGSPRHADVILVSGSINQRDKARLTEVYEQAAKPVFVVAFGSCGMTGGIFAEGNTFAGPVDKIVPVDAYIPGCPPKPEAIL
;
A
#
# COMPACT_ATOMS: atom_id res chain seq x y z
N MET A 1 -16.83 1.22 22.26
CA MET A 1 -16.31 1.56 20.92
C MET A 1 -16.39 3.08 20.73
N GLY A 2 -15.28 3.74 20.46
CA GLY A 2 -15.29 5.20 20.29
C GLY A 2 -15.87 5.61 18.94
N LEU A 3 -16.49 6.79 18.88
CA LEU A 3 -17.07 7.35 17.65
C LEU A 3 -16.05 7.37 16.49
N LYS A 4 -14.80 7.67 16.78
CA LYS A 4 -13.69 7.65 15.81
C LYS A 4 -13.48 6.25 15.22
N GLN A 5 -13.54 5.21 16.03
CA GLN A 5 -13.37 3.82 15.59
C GLN A 5 -14.53 3.39 14.68
N PHE A 6 -15.75 3.81 15.00
CA PHE A 6 -16.93 3.55 14.17
C PHE A 6 -16.80 4.14 12.76
N PHE A 7 -16.28 5.39 12.64
CA PHE A 7 -16.08 6.01 11.34
C PHE A 7 -14.91 5.35 10.56
N LEU A 8 -13.84 4.95 11.23
CA LEU A 8 -12.72 4.25 10.60
C LEU A 8 -13.11 2.87 10.06
N GLU A 9 -14.10 2.22 10.66
CA GLU A 9 -14.60 0.94 10.16
C GLU A 9 -15.43 1.09 8.89
N LYS A 10 -16.13 2.22 8.72
CA LYS A 10 -17.05 2.45 7.61
C LYS A 10 -16.47 3.25 6.45
N SER A 11 -15.43 4.02 6.69
CA SER A 11 -14.81 4.84 5.65
C SER A 11 -13.30 4.81 5.85
N ARG A 12 -12.59 4.28 4.88
CA ARG A 12 -11.13 4.16 4.91
C ARG A 12 -10.55 4.79 3.66
N TRP A 13 -9.68 5.73 3.86
CA TRP A 13 -9.02 6.41 2.77
C TRP A 13 -7.66 5.76 2.52
N LEU A 14 -7.47 5.28 1.31
CA LEU A 14 -6.31 4.51 0.88
C LEU A 14 -5.36 5.39 0.08
N LEU A 15 -4.10 5.45 0.49
CA LEU A 15 -3.03 6.01 -0.32
C LEU A 15 -2.24 4.87 -0.95
N HIS A 16 -2.10 4.90 -2.26
CA HIS A 16 -1.24 3.98 -2.99
C HIS A 16 0.15 4.59 -3.17
N PHE A 17 1.16 3.93 -2.63
CA PHE A 17 2.57 4.27 -2.85
C PHE A 17 3.19 3.22 -3.78
N ALA A 18 3.54 3.65 -4.98
CA ALA A 18 4.24 2.81 -5.96
C ALA A 18 5.75 3.01 -5.83
N GLY A 19 6.46 1.98 -5.45
CA GLY A 19 7.92 1.94 -5.50
C GLY A 19 8.44 1.64 -6.91
N ALA A 20 9.62 1.05 -7.01
CA ALA A 20 10.16 0.57 -8.29
C ALA A 20 9.41 -0.69 -8.72
N SER A 21 8.21 -0.52 -9.23
CA SER A 21 7.28 -1.57 -9.61
C SER A 21 7.39 -1.91 -11.09
N CYS A 22 7.12 -3.19 -11.43
CA CYS A 22 6.89 -3.59 -12.82
C CYS A 22 5.52 -3.15 -13.36
N ASN A 23 4.75 -2.37 -12.60
CA ASN A 23 3.42 -1.84 -12.88
C ASN A 23 2.28 -2.88 -12.83
N ASN A 24 2.56 -4.13 -12.63
CA ASN A 24 1.53 -5.17 -12.63
C ASN A 24 0.67 -5.10 -11.36
N CYS A 25 1.30 -4.94 -10.20
CA CYS A 25 0.57 -4.72 -8.94
C CYS A 25 -0.27 -3.44 -8.99
N ASP A 26 0.24 -2.39 -9.62
CA ASP A 26 -0.46 -1.10 -9.72
C ASP A 26 -1.72 -1.23 -10.58
N ILE A 27 -1.66 -2.01 -11.67
CA ILE A 27 -2.82 -2.31 -12.51
C ILE A 27 -3.88 -3.09 -11.73
N GLU A 28 -3.50 -4.08 -10.95
CA GLU A 28 -4.43 -4.87 -10.13
C GLU A 28 -5.08 -4.02 -9.03
N ILE A 29 -4.35 -3.07 -8.45
CA ILE A 29 -4.90 -2.12 -7.48
C ILE A 29 -5.94 -1.21 -8.14
N LEU A 30 -5.66 -0.72 -9.35
CA LEU A 30 -6.62 0.09 -10.10
C LEU A 30 -7.84 -0.71 -10.55
N ASP A 31 -7.67 -2.00 -10.84
CA ASP A 31 -8.78 -2.88 -11.24
C ASP A 31 -9.83 -3.02 -10.12
N VAL A 32 -9.42 -2.96 -8.86
CA VAL A 32 -10.32 -2.97 -7.70
C VAL A 32 -11.28 -1.76 -7.70
N LEU A 33 -10.87 -0.65 -8.32
CA LEU A 33 -11.71 0.54 -8.45
C LEU A 33 -12.73 0.45 -9.58
N THR A 34 -12.61 -0.55 -10.45
CA THR A 34 -13.54 -0.72 -11.59
C THR A 34 -14.91 -1.17 -11.11
N PRO A 35 -15.98 -0.98 -11.93
CA PRO A 35 -17.34 -1.37 -11.56
C PRO A 35 -17.52 -2.84 -11.22
N ARG A 36 -16.65 -3.71 -11.72
CA ARG A 36 -16.70 -5.15 -11.43
C ARG A 36 -16.46 -5.46 -9.95
N TYR A 37 -15.50 -4.78 -9.34
CA TYR A 37 -15.12 -4.98 -7.94
C TYR A 37 -15.68 -3.91 -7.03
N ASP A 38 -15.69 -2.67 -7.51
CA ASP A 38 -16.29 -1.50 -6.86
C ASP A 38 -15.97 -1.40 -5.37
N VAL A 39 -14.68 -1.30 -5.05
CA VAL A 39 -14.21 -1.21 -3.68
C VAL A 39 -14.79 -0.02 -2.91
N GLU A 40 -15.21 1.02 -3.62
CA GLU A 40 -15.83 2.21 -3.02
C GLU A 40 -17.15 1.89 -2.29
N ARG A 41 -17.86 0.84 -2.71
CA ARG A 41 -19.08 0.37 -2.01
C ARG A 41 -18.82 -0.07 -0.58
N PHE A 42 -17.58 -0.43 -0.26
CA PHE A 42 -17.15 -0.79 1.10
C PHE A 42 -16.65 0.42 1.91
N GLY A 43 -16.74 1.62 1.35
CA GLY A 43 -16.26 2.84 1.99
C GLY A 43 -14.76 3.09 1.83
N ILE A 44 -14.11 2.40 0.90
CA ILE A 44 -12.68 2.58 0.62
C ILE A 44 -12.53 3.55 -0.54
N GLN A 45 -11.82 4.64 -0.32
CA GLN A 45 -11.59 5.67 -1.34
C GLN A 45 -10.08 5.89 -1.53
N LEU A 46 -9.64 5.96 -2.78
CA LEU A 46 -8.27 6.30 -3.12
C LEU A 46 -8.03 7.80 -2.97
N VAL A 47 -7.00 8.18 -2.22
CA VAL A 47 -6.63 9.58 -1.97
C VAL A 47 -5.19 9.84 -2.41
N GLY A 48 -4.91 11.09 -2.77
CA GLY A 48 -3.60 11.51 -3.24
C GLY A 48 -2.70 12.16 -2.18
N SER A 49 -3.16 12.26 -0.93
CA SER A 49 -2.39 12.91 0.13
C SER A 49 -2.22 11.98 1.34
N PRO A 50 -0.98 11.85 1.87
CA PRO A 50 -0.74 11.05 3.07
C PRO A 50 -1.43 11.61 4.31
N ARG A 51 -1.71 12.90 4.36
CA ARG A 51 -2.40 13.53 5.50
C ARG A 51 -3.85 13.12 5.64
N HIS A 52 -4.47 12.67 4.54
CA HIS A 52 -5.84 12.18 4.51
C HIS A 52 -5.93 10.66 4.55
N ALA A 53 -4.80 9.96 4.46
CA ALA A 53 -4.79 8.50 4.35
C ALA A 53 -4.93 7.83 5.72
N ASP A 54 -5.80 6.84 5.80
CA ASP A 54 -5.90 5.92 6.93
C ASP A 54 -5.07 4.65 6.69
N VAL A 55 -4.90 4.27 5.42
CA VAL A 55 -4.15 3.10 4.99
C VAL A 55 -3.17 3.49 3.90
N ILE A 56 -1.92 3.08 4.04
CA ILE A 56 -0.90 3.22 2.99
C ILE A 56 -0.65 1.84 2.37
N LEU A 57 -0.99 1.69 1.11
CA LEU A 57 -0.75 0.47 0.33
C LEU A 57 0.53 0.64 -0.47
N VAL A 58 1.56 -0.11 -0.10
CA VAL A 58 2.88 -0.03 -0.74
C VAL A 58 3.06 -1.18 -1.72
N SER A 59 3.25 -0.87 -2.99
CA SER A 59 3.52 -1.85 -4.05
C SER A 59 4.92 -1.70 -4.63
N GLY A 60 5.44 -2.79 -5.16
CA GLY A 60 6.74 -2.81 -5.81
C GLY A 60 7.93 -2.91 -4.85
N SER A 61 9.11 -3.07 -5.41
CA SER A 61 10.35 -3.05 -4.65
C SER A 61 10.73 -1.63 -4.25
N ILE A 62 11.39 -1.49 -3.12
CA ILE A 62 11.85 -0.18 -2.65
C ILE A 62 13.33 -0.04 -2.98
N ASN A 63 13.66 0.95 -3.79
CA ASN A 63 15.03 1.33 -4.09
C ASN A 63 15.52 2.43 -3.13
N GLN A 64 16.78 2.83 -3.26
CA GLN A 64 17.37 3.84 -2.36
C GLN A 64 16.67 5.21 -2.43
N ARG A 65 16.14 5.58 -3.59
CA ARG A 65 15.36 6.82 -3.75
C ARG A 65 13.99 6.70 -3.08
N ASP A 66 13.30 5.59 -3.32
CA ASP A 66 11.96 5.35 -2.80
C ASP A 66 11.96 5.21 -1.28
N LYS A 67 13.06 4.71 -0.70
CA LYS A 67 13.23 4.60 0.75
C LYS A 67 13.02 5.95 1.45
N ALA A 68 13.68 6.99 0.98
CA ALA A 68 13.55 8.33 1.56
C ALA A 68 12.11 8.86 1.40
N ARG A 69 11.51 8.66 0.23
CA ARG A 69 10.15 9.08 -0.06
C ARG A 69 9.10 8.34 0.75
N LEU A 70 9.25 7.03 0.89
CA LEU A 70 8.33 6.23 1.69
C LEU A 70 8.38 6.63 3.16
N THR A 71 9.57 6.87 3.71
CA THR A 71 9.73 7.35 5.08
C THR A 71 9.05 8.71 5.27
N GLU A 72 9.26 9.64 4.34
CA GLU A 72 8.63 10.96 4.37
C GLU A 72 7.09 10.86 4.32
N VAL A 73 6.55 10.06 3.42
CA VAL A 73 5.10 9.82 3.31
C VAL A 73 4.53 9.23 4.60
N TYR A 74 5.23 8.25 5.18
CA TYR A 74 4.81 7.63 6.43
C TYR A 74 4.81 8.62 7.60
N GLU A 75 5.81 9.49 7.69
CA GLU A 75 5.88 10.52 8.73
C GLU A 75 4.80 11.59 8.59
N GLN A 76 4.43 11.94 7.35
CA GLN A 76 3.37 12.91 7.08
C GLN A 76 1.96 12.35 7.30
N ALA A 77 1.80 11.04 7.34
CA ALA A 77 0.50 10.42 7.52
C ALA A 77 -0.05 10.69 8.92
N ALA A 78 -1.35 10.96 8.98
CA ALA A 78 -2.06 11.14 10.24
C ALA A 78 -2.12 9.82 11.02
N LYS A 79 -1.61 9.81 12.24
CA LYS A 79 -1.63 8.61 13.09
C LYS A 79 -2.99 8.44 13.78
N PRO A 80 -3.50 7.19 13.94
CA PRO A 80 -2.91 5.93 13.50
C PRO A 80 -3.08 5.69 12.00
N VAL A 81 -2.05 5.18 11.34
CA VAL A 81 -2.07 4.78 9.93
C VAL A 81 -1.68 3.32 9.81
N PHE A 82 -2.38 2.57 8.96
CA PHE A 82 -2.07 1.18 8.65
C PHE A 82 -1.21 1.11 7.40
N VAL A 83 -0.17 0.30 7.44
CA VAL A 83 0.70 0.07 6.28
C VAL A 83 0.54 -1.36 5.80
N VAL A 84 0.25 -1.51 4.51
CA VAL A 84 0.06 -2.81 3.86
C VAL A 84 1.09 -2.97 2.76
N ALA A 85 1.89 -4.02 2.84
CA ALA A 85 2.81 -4.40 1.78
C ALA A 85 2.09 -5.27 0.76
N PHE A 86 2.02 -4.81 -0.48
CA PHE A 86 1.28 -5.45 -1.55
C PHE A 86 2.23 -6.12 -2.55
N GLY A 87 2.02 -7.40 -2.75
CA GLY A 87 2.79 -8.22 -3.67
C GLY A 87 4.13 -8.71 -3.12
N SER A 88 4.72 -9.68 -3.79
CA SER A 88 5.99 -10.29 -3.38
C SER A 88 7.14 -9.29 -3.36
N CYS A 89 7.14 -8.31 -4.26
CA CYS A 89 8.18 -7.27 -4.31
C CYS A 89 8.15 -6.38 -3.08
N GLY A 90 6.99 -6.01 -2.58
CA GLY A 90 6.84 -5.25 -1.34
C GLY A 90 7.20 -6.06 -0.09
N MET A 91 6.90 -7.35 -0.11
CA MET A 91 7.14 -8.23 1.04
C MET A 91 8.62 -8.58 1.23
N THR A 92 9.29 -9.00 0.16
CA THR A 92 10.66 -9.56 0.22
C THR A 92 11.61 -8.98 -0.82
N GLY A 93 11.13 -8.12 -1.71
CA GLY A 93 11.85 -7.65 -2.88
C GLY A 93 11.61 -8.50 -4.13
N GLY A 94 11.06 -9.71 -3.99
CA GLY A 94 10.76 -10.62 -5.10
C GLY A 94 11.98 -10.85 -6.00
N ILE A 95 11.79 -10.72 -7.31
CA ILE A 95 12.86 -10.87 -8.30
C ILE A 95 13.90 -9.71 -8.27
N PHE A 96 13.56 -8.59 -7.62
CA PHE A 96 14.45 -7.42 -7.52
C PHE A 96 15.34 -7.43 -6.28
N ALA A 97 15.23 -8.46 -5.43
CA ALA A 97 15.95 -8.53 -4.15
C ALA A 97 17.49 -8.51 -4.30
N GLU A 98 18.03 -8.97 -5.43
CA GLU A 98 19.46 -8.98 -5.73
C GLU A 98 19.93 -7.74 -6.51
N GLY A 99 19.03 -6.80 -6.77
CA GLY A 99 19.37 -5.57 -7.49
C GLY A 99 20.27 -4.63 -6.68
N ASN A 100 21.21 -3.96 -7.36
CA ASN A 100 22.16 -3.06 -6.71
C ASN A 100 21.52 -1.85 -6.02
N THR A 101 20.35 -1.43 -6.49
CA THR A 101 19.62 -0.27 -5.94
C THR A 101 18.58 -0.65 -4.92
N PHE A 102 18.37 -1.95 -4.67
CA PHE A 102 17.37 -2.45 -3.73
C PHE A 102 17.72 -2.03 -2.30
N ALA A 103 16.78 -1.34 -1.64
CA ALA A 103 16.99 -0.81 -0.29
C ALA A 103 16.52 -1.76 0.82
N GLY A 104 15.82 -2.83 0.47
CA GLY A 104 15.26 -3.78 1.40
C GLY A 104 13.72 -3.91 1.30
N PRO A 105 13.14 -4.90 1.96
CA PRO A 105 11.70 -5.04 2.02
C PRO A 105 11.05 -3.87 2.79
N VAL A 106 9.75 -3.66 2.55
CA VAL A 106 9.01 -2.53 3.13
C VAL A 106 9.05 -2.53 4.67
N ASP A 107 9.01 -3.70 5.29
CA ASP A 107 9.02 -3.85 6.75
C ASP A 107 10.31 -3.36 7.43
N LYS A 108 11.42 -3.31 6.71
CA LYS A 108 12.69 -2.75 7.20
C LYS A 108 12.76 -1.22 7.09
N ILE A 109 11.84 -0.61 6.40
CA ILE A 109 11.82 0.85 6.16
C ILE A 109 10.76 1.51 7.02
N VAL A 110 9.54 0.97 7.01
CA VAL A 110 8.41 1.43 7.82
C VAL A 110 7.72 0.23 8.47
N PRO A 111 7.05 0.40 9.61
CA PRO A 111 6.27 -0.67 10.22
C PRO A 111 5.15 -1.13 9.28
N VAL A 112 5.03 -2.44 9.07
CA VAL A 112 4.01 -3.05 8.23
C VAL A 112 3.01 -3.81 9.10
N ASP A 113 1.72 -3.52 8.89
CA ASP A 113 0.64 -4.13 9.67
C ASP A 113 0.06 -5.38 8.99
N ALA A 114 0.08 -5.41 7.66
CA ALA A 114 -0.44 -6.52 6.89
C ALA A 114 0.32 -6.73 5.58
N TYR A 115 0.23 -7.96 5.06
CA TYR A 115 0.86 -8.36 3.80
C TYR A 115 -0.17 -9.00 2.89
N ILE A 116 -0.17 -8.64 1.61
CA ILE A 116 -0.99 -9.27 0.57
C ILE A 116 -0.05 -9.95 -0.41
N PRO A 117 0.10 -11.29 -0.35
CA PRO A 117 1.04 -12.01 -1.19
C PRO A 117 0.52 -12.21 -2.62
N GLY A 118 1.43 -12.29 -3.57
CA GLY A 118 1.16 -12.57 -4.97
C GLY A 118 2.09 -11.83 -5.92
N CYS A 119 2.03 -12.19 -7.18
CA CYS A 119 2.86 -11.54 -8.20
C CYS A 119 2.11 -11.51 -9.56
N PRO A 120 1.13 -10.62 -9.70
CA PRO A 120 0.47 -9.80 -8.69
C PRO A 120 -0.57 -10.57 -7.87
N PRO A 121 -0.96 -10.07 -6.69
CA PRO A 121 -2.16 -10.54 -6.02
C PRO A 121 -3.40 -10.23 -6.85
N LYS A 122 -4.40 -11.10 -6.79
CA LYS A 122 -5.67 -10.86 -7.48
C LYS A 122 -6.45 -9.72 -6.79
N PRO A 123 -7.31 -8.99 -7.53
CA PRO A 123 -8.14 -7.94 -6.94
C PRO A 123 -8.99 -8.42 -5.77
N GLU A 124 -9.46 -9.66 -5.79
CA GLU A 124 -10.23 -10.26 -4.70
C GLU A 124 -9.43 -10.38 -3.39
N ALA A 125 -8.11 -10.41 -3.45
CA ALA A 125 -7.26 -10.45 -2.26
C ALA A 125 -7.18 -9.09 -1.54
N ILE A 126 -7.57 -7.99 -2.21
CA ILE A 126 -7.63 -6.65 -1.64
C ILE A 126 -8.95 -6.41 -0.91
N LEU A 127 -10.02 -7.02 -1.40
CA LEU A 127 -11.38 -6.92 -0.84
C LEU A 127 -11.53 -7.72 0.45
#